data_97fe0925125a273533e7e30820bfc303
#
_entry.id   97fe0925125a273533e7e30820bfc303
#
_cell.length_a   1.000
_cell.length_b   1.000
_cell.length_c   1.000
_cell.angle_alpha   90.00
_cell.angle_beta   90.00
_cell.angle_gamma   90.00
#
_symmetry.space_group_name_H-M   'P 1'
#
loop_
_entity.id
_entity.type
_entity.pdbx_description
1 polymer ?
#
loop_
_entity_poly.entity_id
_entity_poly.type
_entity_poly.pdbx_seq_one_letter_code
_entity_poly.pdbx_strand_id
1 'polypeptide(L)'
;MRRRGYPASALRDFVTRAGVTKKDKLIEMGMLENSVRESLGDTAMRRIAVLRPLKIILSNYPEGQVEMMTAMNHPNDPVMGTRDVPFTRELWIEQDDFMEEASRKFFRLKPGGEVRLRSAYIIQCDEVIKDEQGNVVELHCSYDPDTRSGTGSSDRKVKGTIHWVSAAQAVDAEVRLYDRLFTAVNPNKADDFRTVLNPDSLVTANAKLEPALAELAPGTPVQFERLGYFCVDTQDDAASARVFNRIVTLRDSWAKLERQALESENQAGTSPSRK
;
A
#
# COMPACT_ATOMS: atom_id res chain seq x y z
N MET A 1 2.13 19.84 -1.14
CA MET A 1 2.42 18.98 -2.29
C MET A 1 3.91 18.61 -2.36
N ARG A 2 4.88 19.55 -2.43
CA ARG A 2 6.31 19.23 -2.56
C ARG A 2 6.82 18.26 -1.51
N ARG A 3 6.62 18.52 -0.19
CA ARG A 3 7.04 17.64 0.91
C ARG A 3 6.37 16.26 0.85
N ARG A 4 5.16 16.18 0.29
CA ARG A 4 4.42 14.92 0.08
C ARG A 4 4.92 14.13 -1.14
N GLY A 5 5.84 14.70 -1.95
CA GLY A 5 6.46 14.01 -3.07
C GLY A 5 5.70 14.09 -4.40
N TYR A 6 4.82 15.08 -4.59
CA TYR A 6 4.14 15.28 -5.89
C TYR A 6 5.17 15.70 -6.96
N PRO A 7 5.34 14.93 -8.06
CA PRO A 7 6.27 15.28 -9.13
C PRO A 7 5.86 16.56 -9.86
N ALA A 8 6.82 17.39 -10.20
CA ALA A 8 6.54 18.62 -10.96
C ALA A 8 5.96 18.32 -12.35
N SER A 9 6.36 17.21 -12.97
CA SER A 9 5.81 16.71 -14.24
C SER A 9 4.31 16.44 -14.12
N ALA A 10 3.89 15.74 -13.07
CA ALA A 10 2.48 15.42 -12.80
C ALA A 10 1.63 16.69 -12.58
N LEU A 11 2.18 17.70 -11.89
CA LEU A 11 1.49 18.96 -11.71
C LEU A 11 1.31 19.72 -13.03
N ARG A 12 2.31 19.72 -13.91
CA ARG A 12 2.21 20.33 -15.25
C ARG A 12 1.17 19.59 -16.12
N ASP A 13 1.21 18.26 -16.14
CA ASP A 13 0.26 17.45 -16.86
C ASP A 13 -1.16 17.71 -16.37
N PHE A 14 -1.38 17.73 -15.06
CA PHE A 14 -2.67 18.07 -14.46
C PHE A 14 -3.18 19.45 -14.92
N VAL A 15 -2.34 20.50 -14.87
CA VAL A 15 -2.76 21.85 -15.31
C VAL A 15 -3.08 21.86 -16.80
N THR A 16 -2.32 21.15 -17.62
CA THR A 16 -2.58 21.02 -19.06
C THR A 16 -3.91 20.34 -19.33
N ARG A 17 -4.23 19.26 -18.63
CA ARG A 17 -5.53 18.53 -18.75
C ARG A 17 -6.69 19.36 -18.24
N ALA A 18 -6.51 20.08 -17.14
CA ALA A 18 -7.53 20.97 -16.59
C ALA A 18 -7.90 22.10 -17.57
N GLY A 19 -6.92 22.55 -18.34
CA GLY A 19 -7.03 23.65 -19.30
C GLY A 19 -7.16 25.01 -18.64
N VAL A 20 -7.02 26.08 -19.45
CA VAL A 20 -7.18 27.47 -19.02
C VAL A 20 -8.58 27.96 -19.38
N THR A 21 -9.31 28.49 -18.41
CA THR A 21 -10.65 29.05 -18.59
C THR A 21 -10.80 30.34 -17.81
N LYS A 22 -11.65 31.27 -18.31
CA LYS A 22 -12.02 32.50 -17.61
C LYS A 22 -13.13 32.31 -16.57
N LYS A 23 -13.75 31.12 -16.55
CA LYS A 23 -14.84 30.77 -15.61
C LYS A 23 -14.27 29.95 -14.46
N ASP A 24 -14.76 30.23 -13.28
CA ASP A 24 -14.48 29.39 -12.11
C ASP A 24 -14.97 27.96 -12.37
N LYS A 25 -14.11 26.98 -12.08
CA LYS A 25 -14.38 25.57 -12.30
C LYS A 25 -13.91 24.78 -11.08
N LEU A 26 -14.80 23.95 -10.56
CA LEU A 26 -14.41 22.92 -9.60
C LEU A 26 -13.69 21.80 -10.37
N ILE A 27 -12.47 21.48 -9.93
CA ILE A 27 -11.68 20.37 -10.48
C ILE A 27 -11.54 19.33 -9.39
N GLU A 28 -11.91 18.10 -9.72
CA GLU A 28 -11.84 16.99 -8.79
C GLU A 28 -10.38 16.63 -8.46
N MET A 29 -10.12 16.35 -7.19
CA MET A 29 -8.80 15.92 -6.72
C MET A 29 -8.33 14.62 -7.42
N GLY A 30 -9.27 13.75 -7.80
CA GLY A 30 -9.00 12.52 -8.55
C GLY A 30 -8.24 12.74 -9.86
N MET A 31 -8.50 13.86 -10.57
CA MET A 31 -7.76 14.22 -11.79
C MET A 31 -6.26 14.46 -11.49
N LEU A 32 -5.96 15.22 -10.43
CA LEU A 32 -4.58 15.45 -9.99
C LEU A 32 -3.92 14.14 -9.56
N GLU A 33 -4.60 13.35 -8.74
CA GLU A 33 -4.09 12.06 -8.27
C GLU A 33 -3.81 11.10 -9.42
N ASN A 34 -4.61 11.11 -10.49
CA ASN A 34 -4.37 10.28 -11.67
C ASN A 34 -3.11 10.72 -12.43
N SER A 35 -2.91 12.02 -12.66
CA SER A 35 -1.65 12.53 -13.25
C SER A 35 -0.42 12.13 -12.41
N VAL A 36 -0.55 12.11 -11.08
CA VAL A 36 0.51 11.66 -10.17
C VAL A 36 0.76 10.16 -10.30
N ARG A 37 -0.31 9.32 -10.33
CA ARG A 37 -0.18 7.87 -10.51
C ARG A 37 0.49 7.51 -11.83
N GLU A 38 0.10 8.15 -12.92
CA GLU A 38 0.70 7.94 -14.25
C GLU A 38 2.18 8.28 -14.22
N SER A 39 2.55 9.47 -13.74
CA SER A 39 3.95 9.90 -13.67
C SER A 39 4.82 8.99 -12.79
N LEU A 40 4.31 8.53 -11.66
CA LEU A 40 5.04 7.65 -10.74
C LEU A 40 4.99 6.18 -11.17
N GLY A 41 3.99 5.78 -11.94
CA GLY A 41 3.84 4.42 -12.47
C GLY A 41 5.06 3.95 -13.24
N ASP A 42 5.64 4.86 -14.03
CA ASP A 42 6.78 4.59 -14.91
C ASP A 42 8.14 4.80 -14.23
N THR A 43 8.19 5.63 -13.18
CA THR A 43 9.47 6.11 -12.62
C THR A 43 9.79 5.60 -11.23
N ALA A 44 8.79 5.25 -10.42
CA ALA A 44 9.00 4.88 -9.03
C ALA A 44 9.44 3.41 -8.88
N MET A 45 10.59 3.19 -8.24
CA MET A 45 11.04 1.85 -7.90
C MET A 45 10.05 1.16 -6.95
N ARG A 46 9.84 -0.14 -7.17
CA ARG A 46 9.01 -0.99 -6.31
C ARG A 46 9.81 -1.39 -5.08
N ARG A 47 9.18 -1.30 -3.91
CA ARG A 47 9.76 -1.66 -2.62
C ARG A 47 8.72 -2.35 -1.75
N ILE A 48 9.17 -3.15 -0.80
CA ILE A 48 8.28 -3.86 0.11
C ILE A 48 8.25 -3.13 1.46
N ALA A 49 7.04 -2.82 1.92
CA ALA A 49 6.78 -2.29 3.24
C ALA A 49 5.53 -2.94 3.81
N VAL A 50 5.48 -3.17 5.11
CA VAL A 50 4.34 -3.70 5.86
C VAL A 50 3.89 -2.62 6.83
N LEU A 51 2.70 -2.07 6.64
CA LEU A 51 2.20 -0.93 7.42
C LEU A 51 1.53 -1.36 8.73
N ARG A 52 0.88 -2.52 8.71
CA ARG A 52 0.23 -3.13 9.88
C ARG A 52 0.77 -4.54 10.06
N PRO A 53 1.93 -4.69 10.75
CA PRO A 53 2.64 -5.94 10.78
C PRO A 53 1.92 -7.02 11.61
N LEU A 54 1.75 -8.20 11.01
CA LEU A 54 1.39 -9.45 11.64
C LEU A 54 2.56 -10.43 11.48
N LYS A 55 2.98 -11.05 12.57
CA LYS A 55 4.14 -11.94 12.58
C LYS A 55 3.79 -13.31 11.98
N ILE A 56 4.71 -13.84 11.18
CA ILE A 56 4.72 -15.23 10.72
C ILE A 56 5.99 -15.91 11.20
N ILE A 57 5.87 -17.15 11.70
CA ILE A 57 6.99 -18.05 11.95
C ILE A 57 6.89 -19.25 11.00
N LEU A 58 7.94 -19.48 10.20
CA LEU A 58 8.04 -20.65 9.33
C LEU A 58 8.62 -21.82 10.13
N SER A 59 7.76 -22.76 10.56
CA SER A 59 8.09 -23.86 11.45
C SER A 59 9.18 -24.79 10.91
N ASN A 60 9.17 -25.02 9.59
CA ASN A 60 10.11 -25.89 8.88
C ASN A 60 11.27 -25.16 8.19
N TYR A 61 11.43 -23.83 8.41
CA TYR A 61 12.60 -23.09 7.91
C TYR A 61 13.74 -23.14 8.94
N PRO A 62 15.00 -23.42 8.51
CA PRO A 62 16.12 -23.54 9.43
C PRO A 62 16.37 -22.27 10.22
N GLU A 63 16.60 -22.42 11.52
CA GLU A 63 16.91 -21.30 12.41
C GLU A 63 18.25 -20.65 12.04
N GLY A 64 18.30 -19.31 12.06
CA GLY A 64 19.50 -18.54 11.72
C GLY A 64 19.84 -18.48 10.23
N GLN A 65 19.13 -19.24 9.37
CA GLN A 65 19.35 -19.18 7.93
C GLN A 65 18.79 -17.87 7.37
N VAL A 66 19.58 -17.24 6.49
CA VAL A 66 19.17 -16.07 5.69
C VAL A 66 19.39 -16.38 4.22
N GLU A 67 18.36 -16.31 3.41
CA GLU A 67 18.45 -16.40 1.97
C GLU A 67 18.18 -15.04 1.32
N MET A 68 18.86 -14.73 0.23
CA MET A 68 18.56 -13.54 -0.55
C MET A 68 17.60 -13.89 -1.70
N MET A 69 16.44 -13.21 -1.70
CA MET A 69 15.44 -13.34 -2.75
C MET A 69 15.59 -12.19 -3.72
N THR A 70 15.76 -12.49 -5.00
CA THR A 70 15.88 -11.46 -6.03
C THR A 70 14.52 -10.91 -6.39
N ALA A 71 14.33 -9.61 -6.26
CA ALA A 71 13.11 -8.89 -6.63
C ALA A 71 13.40 -7.78 -7.65
N MET A 72 12.53 -7.64 -8.66
CA MET A 72 12.66 -6.59 -9.67
C MET A 72 12.36 -5.21 -9.05
N ASN A 73 13.16 -4.21 -9.41
CA ASN A 73 12.90 -2.83 -8.99
C ASN A 73 11.75 -2.20 -9.75
N HIS A 74 11.47 -2.66 -10.97
CA HIS A 74 10.30 -2.24 -11.75
C HIS A 74 9.81 -3.38 -12.65
N PRO A 75 8.50 -3.68 -12.72
CA PRO A 75 7.99 -4.82 -13.46
C PRO A 75 8.11 -4.68 -14.98
N ASN A 76 8.07 -3.45 -15.50
CA ASN A 76 8.04 -3.15 -16.94
C ASN A 76 9.34 -2.51 -17.45
N ASP A 77 10.30 -2.26 -16.57
CA ASP A 77 11.58 -1.64 -16.93
C ASP A 77 12.76 -2.44 -16.36
N PRO A 78 13.31 -3.37 -17.14
CA PRO A 78 14.47 -4.16 -16.72
C PRO A 78 15.74 -3.33 -16.46
N VAL A 79 15.84 -2.12 -17.04
CA VAL A 79 17.00 -1.23 -16.85
C VAL A 79 17.11 -0.77 -15.38
N MET A 80 15.98 -0.70 -14.66
CA MET A 80 15.98 -0.43 -13.23
C MET A 80 16.59 -1.55 -12.37
N GLY A 81 16.89 -2.72 -12.97
CA GLY A 81 17.58 -3.84 -12.34
C GLY A 81 16.76 -4.54 -11.27
N THR A 82 17.48 -5.24 -10.42
CA THR A 82 16.93 -6.05 -9.32
C THR A 82 17.54 -5.63 -7.99
N ARG A 83 17.00 -6.15 -6.91
CA ARG A 83 17.55 -6.04 -5.55
C ARG A 83 17.40 -7.36 -4.82
N ASP A 84 18.21 -7.53 -3.79
CA ASP A 84 18.13 -8.67 -2.90
C ASP A 84 17.28 -8.31 -1.67
N VAL A 85 16.32 -9.18 -1.37
CA VAL A 85 15.43 -9.08 -0.21
C VAL A 85 15.73 -10.25 0.72
N PRO A 86 16.18 -10.01 1.97
CA PRO A 86 16.50 -11.09 2.90
C PRO A 86 15.24 -11.85 3.32
N PHE A 87 15.30 -13.17 3.23
CA PHE A 87 14.27 -14.11 3.68
C PHE A 87 14.78 -14.90 4.89
N THR A 88 13.98 -14.94 5.94
CA THR A 88 14.32 -15.56 7.22
C THR A 88 13.16 -16.39 7.74
N ARG A 89 13.38 -17.12 8.84
CA ARG A 89 12.35 -17.91 9.51
C ARG A 89 11.17 -17.06 9.99
N GLU A 90 11.44 -15.86 10.49
CA GLU A 90 10.42 -14.94 10.98
C GLU A 90 10.19 -13.82 9.97
N LEU A 91 8.94 -13.55 9.65
CA LEU A 91 8.51 -12.57 8.66
C LEU A 91 7.38 -11.70 9.21
N TRP A 92 7.24 -10.50 8.64
CA TRP A 92 6.08 -9.63 8.79
C TRP A 92 5.27 -9.62 7.52
N ILE A 93 3.94 -9.73 7.65
CA ILE A 93 2.95 -9.53 6.58
C ILE A 93 1.94 -8.46 7.01
N GLU A 94 1.11 -7.98 6.10
CA GLU A 94 -0.02 -7.11 6.46
C GLU A 94 -1.07 -7.89 7.24
N GLN A 95 -1.63 -7.31 8.30
CA GLN A 95 -2.77 -7.88 9.01
C GLN A 95 -3.95 -8.14 8.07
N ASP A 96 -4.18 -7.25 7.09
CA ASP A 96 -5.26 -7.39 6.11
C ASP A 96 -5.01 -8.54 5.11
N ASP A 97 -3.82 -9.12 5.08
CA ASP A 97 -3.51 -10.30 4.27
C ASP A 97 -3.85 -11.62 4.97
N PHE A 98 -4.31 -11.57 6.22
CA PHE A 98 -4.83 -12.72 6.95
C PHE A 98 -6.29 -12.50 7.35
N MET A 99 -7.10 -13.57 7.26
CA MET A 99 -8.49 -13.57 7.73
C MET A 99 -8.85 -14.97 8.21
N GLU A 100 -9.27 -15.08 9.47
CA GLU A 100 -9.62 -16.36 10.07
C GLU A 100 -10.93 -16.92 9.49
N GLU A 101 -11.99 -16.11 9.50
CA GLU A 101 -13.28 -16.43 8.90
C GLU A 101 -13.38 -15.84 7.48
N ALA A 102 -12.66 -16.43 6.55
CA ALA A 102 -12.53 -15.91 5.21
C ALA A 102 -13.71 -16.26 4.31
N SER A 103 -14.26 -15.27 3.60
CA SER A 103 -15.22 -15.49 2.53
C SER A 103 -14.62 -16.27 1.36
N ARG A 104 -15.46 -16.88 0.50
CA ARG A 104 -15.00 -17.59 -0.72
C ARG A 104 -14.21 -16.70 -1.71
N LYS A 105 -14.37 -15.39 -1.63
CA LYS A 105 -13.68 -14.40 -2.49
C LYS A 105 -12.40 -13.86 -1.87
N PHE A 106 -12.03 -14.28 -0.67
CA PHE A 106 -10.79 -13.90 -0.02
C PHE A 106 -9.66 -14.82 -0.49
N PHE A 107 -8.77 -14.30 -1.35
CA PHE A 107 -7.66 -15.04 -1.95
C PHE A 107 -6.31 -14.70 -1.29
N ARG A 108 -6.31 -14.50 0.02
CA ARG A 108 -5.13 -14.26 0.84
C ARG A 108 -5.00 -15.38 1.88
N LEU A 109 -4.13 -15.20 2.87
CA LEU A 109 -3.83 -16.22 3.87
C LEU A 109 -5.03 -16.43 4.83
N LYS A 110 -5.31 -17.68 5.12
CA LYS A 110 -6.33 -18.13 6.07
C LYS A 110 -5.90 -19.44 6.70
N PRO A 111 -6.50 -19.89 7.82
CA PRO A 111 -6.18 -21.19 8.42
C PRO A 111 -6.26 -22.33 7.40
N GLY A 112 -5.20 -23.15 7.32
CA GLY A 112 -5.05 -24.24 6.35
C GLY A 112 -4.91 -23.79 4.89
N GLY A 113 -4.90 -22.48 4.61
CA GLY A 113 -4.80 -21.92 3.26
C GLY A 113 -3.38 -21.63 2.83
N GLU A 114 -3.16 -21.65 1.51
CA GLU A 114 -1.86 -21.37 0.91
C GLU A 114 -1.84 -20.03 0.19
N VAL A 115 -0.69 -19.35 0.25
CA VAL A 115 -0.40 -18.15 -0.54
C VAL A 115 1.05 -18.15 -0.99
N ARG A 116 1.35 -17.45 -2.06
CA ARG A 116 2.73 -17.14 -2.46
C ARG A 116 3.22 -15.88 -1.75
N LEU A 117 4.34 -15.99 -1.10
CA LEU A 117 5.14 -14.84 -0.71
C LEU A 117 5.83 -14.28 -1.95
N ARG A 118 5.66 -12.99 -2.21
CA ARG A 118 6.14 -12.34 -3.43
C ARG A 118 7.65 -12.53 -3.61
N SER A 119 8.05 -13.00 -4.79
CA SER A 119 9.46 -13.33 -5.13
C SER A 119 10.11 -14.38 -4.23
N ALA A 120 9.35 -15.13 -3.43
CA ALA A 120 9.85 -16.15 -2.53
C ALA A 120 9.08 -17.48 -2.70
N TYR A 121 8.61 -18.07 -1.63
CA TYR A 121 8.01 -19.38 -1.55
C TYR A 121 6.47 -19.34 -1.45
N ILE A 122 5.85 -20.51 -1.64
CA ILE A 122 4.48 -20.74 -1.19
C ILE A 122 4.54 -21.15 0.28
N ILE A 123 3.63 -20.58 1.08
CA ILE A 123 3.45 -20.92 2.49
C ILE A 123 2.03 -21.38 2.74
N GLN A 124 1.84 -22.20 3.77
CA GLN A 124 0.55 -22.61 4.31
C GLN A 124 0.45 -22.17 5.77
N CYS A 125 -0.71 -21.67 6.20
CA CYS A 125 -0.96 -21.34 7.59
C CYS A 125 -1.42 -22.61 8.34
N ASP A 126 -0.62 -23.07 9.27
CA ASP A 126 -0.85 -24.30 10.04
C ASP A 126 -1.56 -24.01 11.38
N GLU A 127 -1.16 -22.90 12.05
CA GLU A 127 -1.68 -22.53 13.36
C GLU A 127 -1.82 -21.02 13.51
N VAL A 128 -2.83 -20.59 14.28
CA VAL A 128 -3.13 -19.18 14.56
C VAL A 128 -2.97 -18.94 16.06
N ILE A 129 -2.07 -18.05 16.44
CA ILE A 129 -1.81 -17.69 17.83
C ILE A 129 -2.55 -16.40 18.15
N LYS A 130 -3.28 -16.41 19.26
CA LYS A 130 -4.07 -15.28 19.74
C LYS A 130 -3.62 -14.82 21.12
N ASP A 131 -3.82 -13.53 21.38
CA ASP A 131 -3.67 -12.98 22.72
C ASP A 131 -4.87 -13.33 23.63
N GLU A 132 -4.80 -12.88 24.89
CA GLU A 132 -5.88 -13.10 25.87
C GLU A 132 -7.20 -12.42 25.49
N GLN A 133 -7.17 -11.42 24.61
CA GLN A 133 -8.33 -10.71 24.10
C GLN A 133 -8.91 -11.35 22.82
N GLY A 134 -8.26 -12.41 22.31
CA GLY A 134 -8.67 -13.13 21.11
C GLY A 134 -8.18 -12.50 19.79
N ASN A 135 -7.32 -11.50 19.85
CA ASN A 135 -6.71 -10.93 18.64
C ASN A 135 -5.60 -11.84 18.11
N VAL A 136 -5.51 -11.97 16.80
CA VAL A 136 -4.42 -12.71 16.16
C VAL A 136 -3.13 -11.91 16.27
N VAL A 137 -2.12 -12.49 16.89
CA VAL A 137 -0.80 -11.86 17.12
C VAL A 137 0.33 -12.50 16.33
N GLU A 138 0.20 -13.80 16.00
CA GLU A 138 1.23 -14.55 15.28
C GLU A 138 0.60 -15.71 14.50
N LEU A 139 1.22 -16.09 13.39
CA LEU A 139 0.85 -17.24 12.58
C LEU A 139 2.03 -18.20 12.49
N HIS A 140 1.80 -19.49 12.77
CA HIS A 140 2.77 -20.53 12.43
C HIS A 140 2.41 -21.08 11.04
N CYS A 141 3.40 -21.06 10.17
CA CYS A 141 3.25 -21.51 8.79
C CYS A 141 4.35 -22.51 8.42
N SER A 142 4.06 -23.35 7.45
CA SER A 142 5.08 -24.12 6.74
C SER A 142 5.33 -23.52 5.36
N TYR A 143 6.56 -23.60 4.86
CA TYR A 143 6.90 -23.23 3.49
C TYR A 143 7.21 -24.46 2.67
N ASP A 144 6.95 -24.38 1.34
CA ASP A 144 7.27 -25.42 0.37
C ASP A 144 8.61 -25.04 -0.32
N PRO A 145 9.73 -25.72 0.02
CA PRO A 145 11.06 -25.39 -0.48
C PRO A 145 11.17 -25.52 -2.01
N ASP A 146 10.36 -26.38 -2.62
CA ASP A 146 10.38 -26.60 -4.06
C ASP A 146 9.73 -25.47 -4.87
N THR A 147 9.07 -24.53 -4.21
CA THR A 147 8.31 -23.45 -4.85
C THR A 147 9.05 -22.12 -4.93
N ARG A 148 10.36 -22.09 -4.70
CA ARG A 148 11.17 -20.88 -4.76
C ARG A 148 10.97 -20.15 -6.10
N SER A 149 10.64 -18.88 -6.05
CA SER A 149 10.46 -18.04 -7.25
C SER A 149 11.76 -17.98 -8.07
N GLY A 150 11.63 -18.16 -9.39
CA GLY A 150 12.79 -18.19 -10.31
C GLY A 150 13.47 -19.55 -10.44
N THR A 151 12.95 -20.61 -9.79
CA THR A 151 13.39 -22.00 -9.99
C THR A 151 12.40 -22.79 -10.86
N GLY A 152 12.80 -23.99 -11.32
CA GLY A 152 11.95 -24.84 -12.16
C GLY A 152 10.62 -25.28 -11.53
N SER A 153 10.54 -25.30 -10.20
CA SER A 153 9.33 -25.65 -9.45
C SER A 153 8.45 -24.44 -9.09
N SER A 154 8.83 -23.24 -9.55
CA SER A 154 8.10 -21.98 -9.27
C SER A 154 6.74 -21.88 -9.97
N ASP A 155 6.42 -22.77 -10.91
CA ASP A 155 5.19 -22.73 -11.71
C ASP A 155 3.94 -23.19 -10.97
N ARG A 156 4.07 -23.74 -9.77
CA ARG A 156 2.92 -24.08 -8.92
C ARG A 156 2.08 -22.84 -8.65
N LYS A 157 0.84 -22.84 -9.14
CA LYS A 157 -0.07 -21.71 -9.05
C LYS A 157 -0.89 -21.78 -7.75
N VAL A 158 -0.86 -20.69 -6.99
CA VAL A 158 -1.82 -20.41 -5.90
C VAL A 158 -2.58 -19.13 -6.21
N LYS A 159 -3.79 -18.99 -5.66
CA LYS A 159 -4.67 -17.85 -6.01
C LYS A 159 -4.20 -16.52 -5.45
N GLY A 160 -3.44 -16.53 -4.35
CA GLY A 160 -3.02 -15.34 -3.63
C GLY A 160 -1.52 -15.12 -3.67
N THR A 161 -1.12 -13.85 -3.81
CA THR A 161 0.27 -13.41 -3.58
C THR A 161 0.24 -12.25 -2.61
N ILE A 162 1.00 -12.38 -1.50
CA ILE A 162 1.14 -11.35 -0.49
C ILE A 162 2.59 -10.86 -0.42
N HIS A 163 2.80 -9.64 0.07
CA HIS A 163 4.13 -9.10 0.33
C HIS A 163 4.53 -9.33 1.79
N TRP A 164 5.82 -9.25 2.05
CA TRP A 164 6.41 -9.61 3.33
C TRP A 164 7.76 -8.91 3.51
N VAL A 165 8.24 -8.81 4.76
CA VAL A 165 9.61 -8.42 5.08
C VAL A 165 10.17 -9.35 6.16
N SER A 166 11.50 -9.55 6.16
CA SER A 166 12.20 -10.30 7.22
C SER A 166 12.04 -9.60 8.57
N ALA A 167 11.64 -10.33 9.61
CA ALA A 167 11.51 -9.74 10.94
C ALA A 167 12.88 -9.36 11.52
N ALA A 168 13.92 -10.15 11.22
CA ALA A 168 15.26 -9.92 11.73
C ALA A 168 16.00 -8.74 11.07
N GLN A 169 15.61 -8.36 9.84
CA GLN A 169 16.33 -7.34 9.07
C GLN A 169 15.43 -6.18 8.64
N ALA A 170 14.20 -6.15 9.10
CA ALA A 170 13.30 -5.03 8.81
C ALA A 170 13.80 -3.73 9.45
N VAL A 171 13.58 -2.63 8.73
CA VAL A 171 13.82 -1.28 9.23
C VAL A 171 12.50 -0.70 9.72
N ASP A 172 12.50 -0.16 10.92
CA ASP A 172 11.34 0.54 11.47
C ASP A 172 11.20 1.93 10.84
N ALA A 173 9.96 2.31 10.53
CA ALA A 173 9.66 3.63 9.98
C ALA A 173 8.28 4.13 10.38
N GLU A 174 8.16 5.43 10.53
CA GLU A 174 6.89 6.13 10.57
C GLU A 174 6.37 6.31 9.13
N VAL A 175 5.13 5.91 8.88
CA VAL A 175 4.48 6.13 7.58
C VAL A 175 3.24 6.98 7.78
N ARG A 176 3.22 8.14 7.15
CA ARG A 176 2.12 9.11 7.18
C ARG A 176 1.18 8.88 6.02
N LEU A 177 0.01 8.37 6.32
CA LEU A 177 -1.03 8.02 5.36
C LEU A 177 -1.94 9.24 5.15
N TYR A 178 -1.48 10.19 4.32
CA TYR A 178 -2.31 11.33 3.94
C TYR A 178 -3.48 10.90 3.07
N ASP A 179 -4.66 11.45 3.34
CA ASP A 179 -5.86 11.30 2.55
C ASP A 179 -6.48 12.68 2.23
N ARG A 180 -7.68 12.71 1.68
CA ARG A 180 -8.41 13.95 1.40
C ARG A 180 -8.79 14.64 2.69
N LEU A 181 -8.65 15.98 2.71
CA LEU A 181 -8.97 16.79 3.89
C LEU A 181 -10.48 16.83 4.16
N PHE A 182 -11.31 16.71 3.12
CA PHE A 182 -12.77 16.77 3.24
C PHE A 182 -13.40 15.47 2.76
N THR A 183 -14.48 15.07 3.41
CA THR A 183 -15.35 13.95 3.00
C THR A 183 -16.33 14.36 1.91
N ALA A 184 -16.66 15.66 1.81
CA ALA A 184 -17.54 16.19 0.78
C ALA A 184 -16.78 16.56 -0.49
N VAL A 185 -17.38 16.30 -1.66
CA VAL A 185 -16.83 16.67 -2.98
C VAL A 185 -16.67 18.19 -3.11
N ASN A 186 -17.65 18.94 -2.61
CA ASN A 186 -17.62 20.40 -2.59
C ASN A 186 -17.87 20.91 -1.15
N PRO A 187 -16.82 21.13 -0.37
CA PRO A 187 -16.94 21.60 1.02
C PRO A 187 -17.56 23.00 1.13
N ASN A 188 -17.53 23.80 0.05
CA ASN A 188 -18.14 25.13 0.04
C ASN A 188 -19.68 25.11 0.06
N LYS A 189 -20.31 23.94 -0.19
CA LYS A 189 -21.76 23.76 -0.06
C LYS A 189 -22.22 23.50 1.36
N ALA A 190 -21.30 23.21 2.30
CA ALA A 190 -21.63 23.01 3.69
C ALA A 190 -21.75 24.36 4.39
N ASP A 191 -22.73 24.52 5.29
CA ASP A 191 -22.90 25.72 6.11
C ASP A 191 -21.68 25.99 6.99
N ASP A 192 -21.04 24.92 7.46
CA ASP A 192 -19.75 24.95 8.16
C ASP A 192 -18.83 23.86 7.59
N PHE A 193 -17.75 24.27 6.92
CA PHE A 193 -16.78 23.35 6.31
C PHE A 193 -16.13 22.40 7.32
N ARG A 194 -16.12 22.75 8.61
CA ARG A 194 -15.57 21.92 9.68
C ARG A 194 -16.36 20.63 9.87
N THR A 195 -17.65 20.63 9.55
CA THR A 195 -18.51 19.44 9.67
C THR A 195 -18.21 18.36 8.63
N VAL A 196 -17.53 18.74 7.56
CA VAL A 196 -17.12 17.83 6.45
C VAL A 196 -15.62 17.58 6.42
N LEU A 197 -14.89 17.94 7.50
CA LEU A 197 -13.49 17.53 7.63
C LEU A 197 -13.39 16.00 7.76
N ASN A 198 -12.41 15.43 7.09
CA ASN A 198 -12.09 14.01 7.20
C ASN A 198 -11.21 13.79 8.46
N PRO A 199 -11.71 13.10 9.49
CA PRO A 199 -10.93 12.81 10.69
C PRO A 199 -9.70 11.92 10.39
N ASP A 200 -9.77 11.10 9.34
CA ASP A 200 -8.69 10.21 8.90
C ASP A 200 -7.83 10.82 7.78
N SER A 201 -7.87 12.16 7.63
CA SER A 201 -7.06 12.86 6.61
C SER A 201 -5.55 12.68 6.78
N LEU A 202 -5.11 12.31 7.99
CA LEU A 202 -3.76 11.88 8.32
C LEU A 202 -3.81 10.78 9.37
N VAL A 203 -3.37 9.58 8.99
CA VAL A 203 -3.16 8.44 9.89
C VAL A 203 -1.68 8.09 9.89
N THR A 204 -1.10 7.86 11.06
CA THR A 204 0.30 7.43 11.19
C THR A 204 0.35 5.95 11.50
N ALA A 205 1.22 5.23 10.81
CA ALA A 205 1.50 3.81 11.01
C ALA A 205 2.99 3.58 11.34
N ASN A 206 3.26 2.62 12.22
CA ASN A 206 4.60 2.12 12.48
C ASN A 206 4.85 0.91 11.59
N ALA A 207 5.60 1.12 10.51
CA ALA A 207 5.80 0.15 9.45
C ALA A 207 7.11 -0.63 9.61
N LYS A 208 7.13 -1.83 9.03
CA LYS A 208 8.34 -2.64 8.82
C LYS A 208 8.72 -2.59 7.35
N LEU A 209 9.93 -2.17 7.05
CA LEU A 209 10.42 -1.92 5.70
C LEU A 209 11.51 -2.92 5.31
N GLU A 210 11.60 -3.25 4.02
CA GLU A 210 12.79 -3.96 3.51
C GLU A 210 14.05 -3.10 3.66
N PRO A 211 15.26 -3.69 3.86
CA PRO A 211 16.49 -2.94 4.12
C PRO A 211 16.85 -1.90 3.05
N ALA A 212 16.54 -2.16 1.78
CA ALA A 212 16.81 -1.25 0.67
C ALA A 212 16.11 0.14 0.80
N LEU A 213 15.12 0.27 1.69
CA LEU A 213 14.45 1.53 1.98
C LEU A 213 15.22 2.41 2.98
N ALA A 214 16.16 1.82 3.74
CA ALA A 214 16.97 2.57 4.71
C ALA A 214 17.90 3.59 4.06
N GLU A 215 18.38 3.30 2.85
CA GLU A 215 19.41 4.10 2.16
C GLU A 215 18.86 5.15 1.21
N LEU A 216 17.53 5.25 1.09
CA LEU A 216 16.92 6.22 0.18
C LEU A 216 17.13 7.65 0.65
N ALA A 217 17.50 8.53 -0.28
CA ALA A 217 17.63 9.96 0.00
C ALA A 217 16.26 10.62 0.27
N PRO A 218 16.19 11.65 1.14
CA PRO A 218 14.99 12.45 1.32
C PRO A 218 14.44 12.96 -0.01
N GLY A 219 13.13 12.92 -0.17
CA GLY A 219 12.44 13.32 -1.40
C GLY A 219 12.36 12.25 -2.49
N THR A 220 12.97 11.06 -2.28
CA THR A 220 12.90 9.95 -3.24
C THR A 220 11.52 9.32 -3.24
N PRO A 221 10.80 9.29 -4.39
CA PRO A 221 9.53 8.60 -4.52
C PRO A 221 9.75 7.10 -4.76
N VAL A 222 8.92 6.28 -4.11
CA VAL A 222 8.88 4.82 -4.29
C VAL A 222 7.44 4.33 -4.33
N GLN A 223 7.22 3.17 -4.91
CA GLN A 223 5.96 2.46 -4.74
C GLN A 223 6.13 1.38 -3.67
N PHE A 224 5.40 1.49 -2.56
CA PHE A 224 5.19 0.33 -1.70
C PHE A 224 4.23 -0.62 -2.40
N GLU A 225 4.73 -1.81 -2.70
CA GLU A 225 4.00 -2.80 -3.49
C GLU A 225 2.64 -3.09 -2.89
N ARG A 226 1.58 -3.05 -3.73
CA ARG A 226 0.17 -3.25 -3.35
C ARG A 226 -0.46 -2.12 -2.50
N LEU A 227 0.32 -1.17 -1.97
CA LEU A 227 -0.15 -0.16 -1.02
C LEU A 227 -0.35 1.23 -1.65
N GLY A 228 0.67 1.76 -2.33
CA GLY A 228 0.61 3.11 -2.88
C GLY A 228 1.98 3.66 -3.27
N TYR A 229 2.00 4.94 -3.60
CA TYR A 229 3.22 5.69 -3.82
C TYR A 229 3.55 6.51 -2.58
N PHE A 230 4.82 6.47 -2.19
CA PHE A 230 5.33 7.10 -0.99
C PHE A 230 6.60 7.88 -1.29
N CYS A 231 6.92 8.83 -0.45
CA CYS A 231 8.12 9.67 -0.57
C CYS A 231 8.81 9.74 0.78
N VAL A 232 10.13 9.60 0.79
CA VAL A 232 10.94 9.87 1.99
C VAL A 232 10.74 11.32 2.41
N ASP A 233 10.38 11.56 3.66
CA ASP A 233 10.15 12.93 4.14
C ASP A 233 11.42 13.77 4.06
N THR A 234 11.30 15.05 3.66
CA THR A 234 12.46 15.93 3.47
C THR A 234 12.86 16.73 4.72
N GLN A 235 12.09 16.64 5.79
CA GLN A 235 12.31 17.43 7.00
C GLN A 235 12.45 16.57 8.25
N ASP A 236 11.57 15.58 8.42
CA ASP A 236 11.51 14.79 9.65
C ASP A 236 12.27 13.45 9.54
N ASP A 237 12.71 13.09 8.32
CA ASP A 237 13.45 11.85 8.10
C ASP A 237 14.87 11.94 8.66
N ALA A 238 15.27 10.90 9.39
CA ALA A 238 16.62 10.72 9.91
C ALA A 238 17.05 9.25 9.77
N ALA A 239 18.35 8.99 9.75
CA ALA A 239 18.88 7.63 9.61
C ALA A 239 18.39 6.66 10.72
N SER A 240 18.13 7.19 11.92
CA SER A 240 17.63 6.43 13.07
C SER A 240 16.09 6.42 13.16
N ALA A 241 15.38 7.20 12.35
CA ALA A 241 13.92 7.35 12.41
C ALA A 241 13.40 7.71 11.01
N ARG A 242 13.31 6.71 10.15
CA ARG A 242 12.83 6.88 8.77
C ARG A 242 11.36 7.32 8.75
N VAL A 243 11.06 8.31 7.92
CA VAL A 243 9.69 8.85 7.77
C VAL A 243 9.29 8.85 6.29
N PHE A 244 8.13 8.26 5.99
CA PHE A 244 7.58 8.22 4.64
C PHE A 244 6.20 8.88 4.59
N ASN A 245 5.98 9.71 3.58
CA ASN A 245 4.69 10.33 3.30
C ASN A 245 3.99 9.62 2.15
N ARG A 246 2.74 9.21 2.32
CA ARG A 246 1.92 8.73 1.21
C ARG A 246 1.65 9.86 0.22
N ILE A 247 2.10 9.68 -1.03
CA ILE A 247 1.82 10.59 -2.13
C ILE A 247 0.39 10.37 -2.59
N VAL A 248 0.09 9.13 -3.04
CA VAL A 248 -1.22 8.73 -3.57
C VAL A 248 -1.40 7.21 -3.46
N THR A 249 -2.63 6.76 -3.36
CA THR A 249 -3.01 5.33 -3.42
C THR A 249 -2.82 4.76 -4.82
N LEU A 250 -2.68 3.42 -4.97
CA LEU A 250 -2.55 2.77 -6.29
C LEU A 250 -3.80 2.92 -7.16
N ARG A 251 -4.96 3.02 -6.53
CA ARG A 251 -6.25 3.17 -7.21
C ARG A 251 -7.00 4.34 -6.60
N ASP A 252 -7.85 4.97 -7.38
CA ASP A 252 -8.75 5.99 -6.87
C ASP A 252 -9.82 5.34 -5.98
N SER A 253 -9.60 5.41 -4.68
CA SER A 253 -10.54 4.90 -3.67
C SER A 253 -11.76 5.79 -3.50
N TRP A 254 -11.67 7.07 -3.89
CA TRP A 254 -12.73 8.07 -3.74
C TRP A 254 -13.69 8.10 -4.92
N ALA A 255 -13.28 7.69 -6.12
CA ALA A 255 -14.12 7.72 -7.33
C ALA A 255 -15.46 6.97 -7.16
N LYS A 256 -15.49 5.92 -6.35
CA LYS A 256 -16.72 5.20 -6.04
C LYS A 256 -17.62 5.99 -5.09
N LEU A 257 -17.06 6.60 -4.08
CA LEU A 257 -17.79 7.41 -3.08
C LEU A 257 -18.36 8.67 -3.73
N GLU A 258 -17.58 9.34 -4.59
CA GLU A 258 -18.01 10.51 -5.35
C GLU A 258 -19.17 10.17 -6.29
N ARG A 259 -19.10 9.04 -6.99
CA ARG A 259 -20.19 8.58 -7.86
C ARG A 259 -21.46 8.31 -7.07
N GLN A 260 -21.37 7.64 -5.94
CA GLN A 260 -22.52 7.37 -5.06
C GLN A 260 -23.12 8.66 -4.49
N ALA A 261 -22.30 9.64 -4.14
CA ALA A 261 -22.75 10.94 -3.66
C ALA A 261 -23.52 11.71 -4.75
N LEU A 262 -23.00 11.72 -5.98
CA LEU A 262 -23.65 12.35 -7.13
C LEU A 262 -24.98 11.65 -7.50
N GLU A 263 -25.03 10.33 -7.44
CA GLU A 263 -26.26 9.56 -7.69
C GLU A 263 -27.33 9.86 -6.63
N SER A 264 -26.94 9.99 -5.36
CA SER A 264 -27.88 10.34 -4.27
C SER A 264 -28.38 11.80 -4.38
N GLU A 265 -27.53 12.77 -4.76
CA GLU A 265 -27.93 14.16 -5.00
C GLU A 265 -28.95 14.25 -6.18
N ASN A 266 -28.73 13.49 -7.26
CA ASN A 266 -29.64 13.47 -8.41
C ASN A 266 -30.99 12.84 -8.07
N GLN A 267 -31.05 11.84 -7.20
CA GLN A 267 -32.30 11.21 -6.76
C GLN A 267 -33.09 12.13 -5.81
N ALA A 268 -32.41 12.89 -4.96
CA ALA A 268 -33.06 13.86 -4.07
C ALA A 268 -33.64 15.06 -4.82
N GLY A 269 -33.03 15.46 -5.97
CA GLY A 269 -33.50 16.54 -6.81
C GLY A 269 -34.71 16.23 -7.71
N THR A 270 -35.10 14.95 -7.81
CA THR A 270 -36.19 14.49 -8.71
C THR A 270 -37.52 14.23 -7.99
N SER A 271 -37.70 14.68 -6.74
CA SER A 271 -39.02 14.62 -6.09
C SER A 271 -40.00 15.61 -6.78
N PRO A 272 -41.06 15.16 -7.45
CA PRO A 272 -42.02 16.07 -8.07
C PRO A 272 -42.77 16.82 -6.98
N SER A 273 -42.71 18.17 -7.04
CA SER A 273 -43.64 19.02 -6.28
C SER A 273 -45.07 18.65 -6.63
N ARG A 274 -45.74 17.95 -5.72
CA ARG A 274 -47.19 17.77 -5.79
C ARG A 274 -47.83 19.14 -5.62
N LYS A 275 -48.46 19.59 -6.71
CA LYS A 275 -49.45 20.64 -6.67
C LYS A 275 -50.72 20.17 -5.97
#